data_dc0f560ae35c4a6af137c6e373e0424e
#
_entry.id   dc0f560ae35c4a6af137c6e373e0424e
#
_cell.length_a   1.000
_cell.length_b   1.000
_cell.length_c   1.000
_cell.angle_alpha   90.00
_cell.angle_beta   90.00
_cell.angle_gamma   90.00
#
_symmetry.space_group_name_H-M   'P 1'
#
loop_
_entity.id
_entity.type
_entity.pdbx_description
1 polymer ?
#
loop_
_entity_poly.entity_id
_entity_poly.type
_entity_poly.pdbx_seq_one_letter_code
_entity_poly.pdbx_strand_id
1 'polypeptide(L)'
;MTDTGTHRPQGGLDEETRQMVVDTVRQLAKRLLTKKAVLAWDRDEIFPEDAIREMLSPEIGLQLLFIPEAYGGMGGGAKDCCEVVREMCKICLGVGTAFFAIQLGSDPIIVGGTKDQKEKW
;
A
#
# COMPACT_ATOMS: atom_id res chain seq x y z
N MET A 1 -5.96 24.06 23.89
CA MET A 1 -5.37 22.81 24.38
C MET A 1 -5.19 21.92 23.19
N THR A 2 -4.00 21.87 22.62
CA THR A 2 -3.66 20.94 21.54
C THR A 2 -3.57 19.56 22.16
N ASP A 3 -4.53 18.68 21.84
CA ASP A 3 -4.44 17.27 22.10
C ASP A 3 -3.27 16.72 21.28
N THR A 4 -2.10 16.69 21.90
CA THR A 4 -0.97 15.92 21.41
C THR A 4 -1.27 14.47 21.74
N GLY A 5 -2.31 13.94 21.09
CA GLY A 5 -2.61 12.53 21.13
C GLY A 5 -1.33 11.82 20.73
N THR A 6 -0.66 11.23 21.73
CA THR A 6 0.52 10.40 21.51
C THR A 6 0.16 9.37 20.47
N HIS A 7 0.62 9.61 19.25
CA HIS A 7 0.48 8.65 18.15
C HIS A 7 1.20 7.37 18.61
N ARG A 8 0.46 6.42 19.16
CA ARG A 8 0.99 5.08 19.36
C ARG A 8 1.28 4.52 17.99
N PRO A 9 2.51 4.06 17.71
CA PRO A 9 2.78 3.34 16.49
C PRO A 9 1.73 2.24 16.38
N GLN A 10 1.04 2.19 15.26
CA GLN A 10 0.09 1.11 15.01
C GLN A 10 0.85 -0.19 15.17
N GLY A 11 0.30 -1.13 15.93
CA GLY A 11 0.98 -2.39 16.26
C GLY A 11 1.25 -3.29 15.04
N GLY A 12 0.75 -2.89 13.87
CA GLY A 12 0.83 -3.68 12.66
C GLY A 12 -0.20 -4.81 12.64
N LEU A 13 -0.18 -5.59 11.56
CA LEU A 13 -1.04 -6.76 11.41
C LEU A 13 -0.51 -7.92 12.27
N ASP A 14 -1.43 -8.78 12.73
CA ASP A 14 -1.05 -10.09 13.22
C ASP A 14 -0.46 -10.96 12.09
N GLU A 15 0.22 -12.04 12.44
CA GLU A 15 0.96 -12.85 11.47
C GLU A 15 0.05 -13.51 10.44
N GLU A 16 -1.14 -13.97 10.84
CA GLU A 16 -2.10 -14.62 9.94
C GLU A 16 -2.65 -13.63 8.91
N THR A 17 -3.08 -12.47 9.37
CA THR A 17 -3.58 -11.39 8.49
C THR A 17 -2.48 -10.89 7.55
N ARG A 18 -1.27 -10.71 8.05
CA ARG A 18 -0.10 -10.34 7.22
C ARG A 18 0.15 -11.34 6.12
N GLN A 19 0.14 -12.64 6.46
CA GLN A 19 0.35 -13.69 5.47
C GLN A 19 -0.75 -13.69 4.41
N MET A 20 -2.01 -13.50 4.78
CA MET A 20 -3.12 -13.37 3.83
C MET A 20 -2.93 -12.19 2.88
N VAL A 21 -2.51 -11.03 3.38
CA VAL A 21 -2.23 -9.86 2.53
C VAL A 21 -1.09 -10.15 1.56
N VAL A 22 -0.01 -10.74 2.04
CA VAL A 22 1.13 -11.12 1.19
C VAL A 22 0.72 -12.11 0.09
N ASP A 23 -0.08 -13.11 0.42
CA ASP A 23 -0.55 -14.09 -0.57
C ASP A 23 -1.52 -13.46 -1.58
N THR A 24 -2.37 -12.55 -1.15
CA THR A 24 -3.21 -11.74 -2.05
C THR A 24 -2.36 -10.93 -3.03
N VAL A 25 -1.34 -10.25 -2.53
CA VAL A 25 -0.39 -9.50 -3.37
C VAL A 25 0.32 -10.40 -4.37
N ARG A 26 0.75 -11.59 -3.97
CA ARG A 26 1.36 -12.58 -4.88
C ARG A 26 0.41 -13.03 -5.99
N GLN A 27 -0.87 -13.24 -5.66
CA GLN A 27 -1.88 -13.63 -6.65
C GLN A 27 -2.17 -12.50 -7.63
N LEU A 28 -2.35 -11.26 -7.12
CA LEU A 28 -2.54 -10.07 -7.95
C LEU A 28 -1.34 -9.85 -8.86
N ALA A 29 -0.14 -9.97 -8.33
CA ALA A 29 1.08 -9.80 -9.10
C ALA A 29 1.18 -10.83 -10.25
N LYS A 30 0.85 -12.09 -10.01
CA LYS A 30 0.80 -13.11 -11.08
C LYS A 30 -0.18 -12.75 -12.19
N ARG A 31 -1.29 -12.14 -11.86
CA ARG A 31 -2.34 -11.77 -12.81
C ARG A 31 -2.01 -10.49 -13.57
N LEU A 32 -1.58 -9.45 -12.87
CA LEU A 32 -1.41 -8.10 -13.41
C LEU A 32 0.01 -7.84 -13.91
N LEU A 33 1.02 -8.39 -13.24
CA LEU A 33 2.44 -8.13 -13.50
C LEU A 33 3.08 -9.30 -14.25
N THR A 34 2.48 -9.69 -15.37
CA THR A 34 3.05 -10.75 -16.19
C THR A 34 4.41 -10.34 -16.75
N LYS A 35 5.32 -11.30 -16.94
CA LYS A 35 6.65 -11.03 -17.51
C LYS A 35 6.57 -10.24 -18.82
N LYS A 36 5.60 -10.56 -19.68
CA LYS A 36 5.38 -9.85 -20.94
C LYS A 36 5.01 -8.39 -20.72
N ALA A 37 4.09 -8.11 -19.78
CA ALA A 37 3.67 -6.75 -19.46
C ALA A 37 4.82 -5.93 -18.86
N VAL A 38 5.50 -6.49 -17.86
CA VAL A 38 6.62 -5.81 -17.19
C VAL A 38 7.74 -5.47 -18.18
N LEU A 39 8.12 -6.39 -19.06
CA LEU A 39 9.13 -6.13 -20.09
C LEU A 39 8.69 -5.09 -21.13
N ALA A 40 7.40 -5.04 -21.46
CA ALA A 40 6.87 -4.02 -22.38
C ALA A 40 6.90 -2.63 -21.73
N TRP A 41 6.47 -2.50 -20.48
CA TRP A 41 6.52 -1.24 -19.75
C TRP A 41 7.95 -0.70 -19.61
N ASP A 42 8.92 -1.59 -19.29
CA ASP A 42 10.32 -1.23 -19.16
C ASP A 42 10.91 -0.78 -20.51
N ARG A 43 10.70 -1.55 -21.57
CA ARG A 43 11.21 -1.23 -22.91
C ARG A 43 10.64 0.07 -23.47
N ASP A 44 9.33 0.27 -23.29
CA ASP A 44 8.58 1.38 -23.91
C ASP A 44 8.44 2.59 -22.97
N GLU A 45 9.10 2.55 -21.80
CA GLU A 45 9.07 3.59 -20.74
C GLU A 45 7.64 3.98 -20.33
N ILE A 46 6.75 2.98 -20.22
CA ILE A 46 5.33 3.18 -19.90
C ILE A 46 5.09 3.00 -18.41
N PHE A 47 4.43 3.99 -17.78
CA PHE A 47 3.92 3.84 -16.42
C PHE A 47 2.71 2.87 -16.41
N PRO A 48 2.70 1.82 -15.57
CA PRO A 48 1.66 0.78 -15.56
C PRO A 48 0.38 1.24 -14.85
N GLU A 49 -0.23 2.32 -15.32
CA GLU A 49 -1.35 2.99 -14.66
C GLU A 49 -2.54 2.05 -14.41
N ASP A 50 -2.91 1.23 -15.39
CA ASP A 50 -4.07 0.33 -15.27
C ASP A 50 -3.85 -0.71 -14.17
N ALA A 51 -2.66 -1.30 -14.10
CA ALA A 51 -2.31 -2.27 -13.06
C ALA A 51 -2.32 -1.63 -11.66
N ILE A 52 -1.78 -0.41 -11.53
CA ILE A 52 -1.80 0.34 -10.28
C ILE A 52 -3.24 0.70 -9.88
N ARG A 53 -4.04 1.22 -10.81
CA ARG A 53 -5.45 1.55 -10.54
C ARG A 53 -6.26 0.34 -10.10
N GLU A 54 -6.03 -0.82 -10.70
CA GLU A 54 -6.73 -2.05 -10.31
C GLU A 54 -6.34 -2.48 -8.89
N MET A 55 -5.06 -2.40 -8.51
CA MET A 55 -4.60 -2.69 -7.16
C MET A 55 -5.22 -1.77 -6.10
N LEU A 56 -5.51 -0.53 -6.48
CA LEU A 56 -6.12 0.49 -5.62
C LEU A 56 -7.64 0.56 -5.75
N SER A 57 -8.25 -0.30 -6.55
CA SER A 57 -9.70 -0.31 -6.71
C SER A 57 -10.42 -0.64 -5.40
N PRO A 58 -11.69 -0.23 -5.24
CA PRO A 58 -12.47 -0.55 -4.04
C PRO A 58 -12.57 -2.06 -3.76
N GLU A 59 -12.51 -2.89 -4.81
CA GLU A 59 -12.62 -4.35 -4.72
C GLU A 59 -11.36 -4.99 -4.13
N ILE A 60 -10.20 -4.38 -4.33
CA ILE A 60 -8.91 -4.89 -3.85
C ILE A 60 -8.42 -4.10 -2.65
N GLY A 61 -8.40 -2.79 -2.74
CA GLY A 61 -8.16 -1.88 -1.62
C GLY A 61 -6.79 -2.00 -0.97
N LEU A 62 -5.72 -2.27 -1.73
CA LEU A 62 -4.39 -2.44 -1.14
C LEU A 62 -3.88 -1.20 -0.39
N GLN A 63 -4.33 0.00 -0.75
CA GLN A 63 -4.00 1.24 -0.03
C GLN A 63 -4.51 1.22 1.41
N LEU A 64 -5.56 0.47 1.70
CA LEU A 64 -6.12 0.35 3.06
C LEU A 64 -5.14 -0.29 4.04
N LEU A 65 -4.13 -1.00 3.55
CA LEU A 65 -3.06 -1.54 4.38
C LEU A 65 -2.41 -0.47 5.25
N PHE A 66 -2.23 0.74 4.73
CA PHE A 66 -1.51 1.84 5.40
C PHE A 66 -2.41 2.77 6.20
N ILE A 67 -3.71 2.68 6.00
CA ILE A 67 -4.67 3.55 6.66
C ILE A 67 -4.99 3.00 8.07
N PRO A 68 -5.03 3.85 9.11
CA PRO A 68 -5.42 3.43 10.45
C PRO A 68 -6.82 2.82 10.51
N GLU A 69 -7.03 1.84 11.38
CA GLU A 69 -8.33 1.20 11.59
C GLU A 69 -9.43 2.21 11.94
N ALA A 70 -9.10 3.25 12.72
CA ALA A 70 -10.01 4.33 13.08
C ALA A 70 -10.59 5.09 11.87
N TYR A 71 -9.93 5.00 10.71
CA TYR A 71 -10.35 5.62 9.45
C TYR A 71 -10.69 4.59 8.36
N GLY A 72 -11.00 3.36 8.76
CA GLY A 72 -11.47 2.31 7.87
C GLY A 72 -10.37 1.51 7.17
N GLY A 73 -9.11 1.68 7.57
CA GLY A 73 -7.99 0.92 7.05
C GLY A 73 -7.70 -0.36 7.84
N MET A 74 -6.61 -1.03 7.46
CA MET A 74 -6.16 -2.27 8.10
C MET A 74 -5.16 -2.03 9.25
N GLY A 75 -4.65 -0.82 9.43
CA GLY A 75 -3.71 -0.49 10.49
C GLY A 75 -2.35 -1.15 10.35
N GLY A 76 -1.92 -1.47 9.13
CA GLY A 76 -0.62 -2.08 8.88
C GLY A 76 0.53 -1.18 9.30
N GLY A 77 1.57 -1.80 9.84
CA GLY A 77 2.79 -1.14 10.29
C GLY A 77 3.93 -1.22 9.26
N ALA A 78 5.09 -0.69 9.65
CA ALA A 78 6.26 -0.66 8.78
C ALA A 78 6.70 -2.06 8.31
N LYS A 79 6.61 -3.08 9.16
CA LYS A 79 6.92 -4.46 8.79
C LYS A 79 6.01 -4.96 7.68
N ASP A 80 4.71 -4.71 7.79
CA ASP A 80 3.70 -5.13 6.81
C ASP A 80 3.95 -4.47 5.45
N CYS A 81 4.23 -3.16 5.47
CA CYS A 81 4.62 -2.42 4.29
C CYS A 81 5.87 -3.03 3.62
N CYS A 82 6.93 -3.24 4.39
CA CYS A 82 8.17 -3.80 3.86
C CYS A 82 7.96 -5.18 3.21
N GLU A 83 7.16 -6.04 3.81
CA GLU A 83 6.89 -7.36 3.27
C GLU A 83 6.08 -7.30 1.97
N VAL A 84 5.03 -6.49 1.92
CA VAL A 84 4.20 -6.31 0.71
C VAL A 84 5.02 -5.69 -0.43
N VAL A 85 5.73 -4.61 -0.17
CA VAL A 85 6.56 -3.94 -1.18
C VAL A 85 7.66 -4.87 -1.68
N ARG A 86 8.28 -5.64 -0.79
CA ARG A 86 9.29 -6.64 -1.17
C ARG A 86 8.74 -7.66 -2.16
N GLU A 87 7.53 -8.18 -1.94
CA GLU A 87 6.91 -9.15 -2.86
C GLU A 87 6.61 -8.53 -4.23
N MET A 88 6.14 -7.29 -4.26
CA MET A 88 5.93 -6.57 -5.52
C MET A 88 7.26 -6.31 -6.26
N CYS A 89 8.28 -5.84 -5.55
CA CYS A 89 9.60 -5.53 -6.11
C CYS A 89 10.32 -6.75 -6.69
N LYS A 90 10.06 -7.95 -6.18
CA LYS A 90 10.59 -9.21 -6.77
C LYS A 90 10.12 -9.41 -8.22
N ILE A 91 9.00 -8.84 -8.59
CA ILE A 91 8.36 -9.01 -9.90
C ILE A 91 8.60 -7.77 -10.76
N CYS A 92 8.32 -6.60 -10.22
CA CYS A 92 8.49 -5.32 -10.89
C CYS A 92 8.85 -4.23 -9.86
N LEU A 93 10.10 -3.78 -9.90
CA LEU A 93 10.59 -2.73 -8.99
C LEU A 93 9.79 -1.43 -9.15
N GLY A 94 9.45 -1.04 -10.38
CA GLY A 94 8.69 0.17 -10.66
C GLY A 94 7.29 0.15 -10.03
N VAL A 95 6.58 -0.98 -10.12
CA VAL A 95 5.27 -1.14 -9.47
C VAL A 95 5.39 -1.12 -7.95
N GLY A 96 6.39 -1.82 -7.40
CA GLY A 96 6.64 -1.79 -5.95
C GLY A 96 6.96 -0.39 -5.44
N THR A 97 7.74 0.39 -6.19
CA THR A 97 8.07 1.78 -5.87
C THR A 97 6.83 2.68 -5.95
N ALA A 98 6.02 2.54 -6.98
CA ALA A 98 4.78 3.30 -7.14
C ALA A 98 3.80 3.02 -6.00
N PHE A 99 3.66 1.77 -5.59
CA PHE A 99 2.83 1.39 -4.45
C PHE A 99 3.36 1.99 -3.13
N PHE A 100 4.67 1.92 -2.90
CA PHE A 100 5.29 2.52 -1.72
C PHE A 100 5.12 4.05 -1.69
N ALA A 101 5.13 4.71 -2.84
CA ALA A 101 4.90 6.16 -2.93
C ALA A 101 3.51 6.58 -2.41
N ILE A 102 2.51 5.69 -2.49
CA ILE A 102 1.17 5.94 -1.92
C ILE A 102 1.26 6.04 -0.40
N GLN A 103 2.00 5.16 0.25
CA GLN A 103 2.25 5.25 1.69
C GLN A 103 2.97 6.56 2.04
N LEU A 104 4.03 6.90 1.31
CA LEU A 104 4.75 8.16 1.54
C LEU A 104 3.85 9.38 1.42
N GLY A 105 2.85 9.35 0.54
CA GLY A 105 1.84 10.40 0.42
C GLY A 105 0.85 10.44 1.57
N SER A 106 0.54 9.29 2.17
CA SER A 106 -0.42 9.17 3.28
C SER A 106 0.20 9.51 4.64
N ASP A 107 1.47 9.20 4.85
CA ASP A 107 2.16 9.36 6.13
C ASP A 107 2.07 10.78 6.70
N PRO A 108 2.29 11.87 5.94
CA PRO A 108 2.16 13.22 6.47
C PRO A 108 0.76 13.53 7.02
N ILE A 109 -0.28 13.00 6.37
CA ILE A 109 -1.65 13.18 6.81
C ILE A 109 -1.90 12.36 8.07
N ILE A 110 -1.44 11.12 8.11
CA ILE A 110 -1.59 10.22 9.28
C ILE A 110 -0.90 10.80 10.50
N VAL A 111 0.31 11.33 10.34
CA VAL A 111 1.13 11.84 11.46
C VAL A 111 0.73 13.26 11.85
N GLY A 112 0.61 14.16 10.89
CA GLY A 112 0.48 15.61 11.13
C GLY A 112 -0.89 16.20 10.76
N GLY A 113 -1.79 15.45 10.14
CA GLY A 113 -3.11 15.94 9.74
C GLY A 113 -4.03 16.21 10.91
N THR A 114 -4.90 17.20 10.78
CA THR A 114 -6.04 17.40 11.72
C THR A 114 -7.04 16.26 11.57
N LYS A 115 -7.97 16.15 12.55
CA LYS A 115 -9.04 15.15 12.47
C LYS A 115 -9.83 15.29 11.17
N ASP A 116 -10.26 16.49 10.83
CA ASP A 116 -11.03 16.75 9.61
C ASP A 116 -10.27 16.40 8.33
N GLN A 117 -8.94 16.63 8.31
CA GLN A 117 -8.09 16.22 7.19
C GLN A 117 -8.01 14.70 7.07
N LYS A 118 -7.86 13.99 8.19
CA LYS A 118 -7.81 12.51 8.20
C LYS A 118 -9.12 11.85 7.82
N GLU A 119 -10.27 12.50 8.14
CA GLU A 119 -11.59 12.02 7.75
C GLU A 119 -11.92 12.30 6.28
N LYS A 120 -11.31 13.33 5.71
CA LYS A 120 -11.56 13.75 4.33
C LYS A 120 -10.72 13.00 3.30
N TRP A 121 -9.48 12.69 3.65
CA TRP A 121 -8.44 12.16 2.75
C TRP A 121 -8.03 10.74 3.10
#